data_e70210d313deb81b90e6fd2cd2dd38fe
#
_entry.id   e70210d313deb81b90e6fd2cd2dd38fe
#
_cell.length_a   1.000
_cell.length_b   1.000
_cell.length_c   1.000
_cell.angle_alpha   90.00
_cell.angle_beta   90.00
_cell.angle_gamma   90.00
#
_symmetry.space_group_name_H-M   'P 1'
#
loop_
_entity.id
_entity.type
_entity.pdbx_description
1 polymer ?
#
loop_
_entity_poly.entity_id
_entity_poly.type
_entity_poly.pdbx_seq_one_letter_code
_entity_poly.pdbx_strand_id
1 'polypeptide(L)'
;MLLSIYGRHLGPDSGCTPDRGAFPEPAELCGVSVAVGGRKAGLLYVQEKPINLRVPATANGMIDFVVTYNGVSSAPVPLPFAPLPASIKLAGPAYVNMPIWIEVGLPEPQSHSLRYPITIWPADFGGHQFEVRRNGVDFPPIKLASSFPRTISGPSGLGMIGGGSMLGLPHEPKNRSRLPLHLIYRFDRPGLYEVRYTGYEGRSAGSQALARSGWLQFEVRDFPPSKRAAWLAEMRQTAPSDPVELLSDFLPSILAVPDSAVLSMVEEYLYNSNDLVRKYSMYALYAFDNALVLQEIPRLVEKRGPTDELAYLLSWGRDKFQPQVTTLVHSIVKYLDSTAPLLSAGALQALYFIKGGYDWKANPGMPALMDNEIAAHASRFIETRDVTILQPLALYLGIWKSDTSRDLLWRIVEQGTTVRGQALICLTWIGDPRDLPRLGSYNTGEIDYHLNLAYGAAAGPYLKGQK
;
A
#
# COMPACT_ATOMS: atom_id res chain seq x y z
N MET A 1 21.59 6.29 -1.82
CA MET A 1 22.75 5.35 -1.95
C MET A 1 23.16 4.90 -0.57
N LEU A 2 23.51 3.61 -0.41
CA LEU A 2 24.16 3.10 0.80
C LEU A 2 25.66 3.24 0.65
N LEU A 3 26.33 3.71 1.69
CA LEU A 3 27.78 3.88 1.74
C LEU A 3 28.30 3.30 3.04
N SER A 4 29.47 2.65 2.97
CA SER A 4 30.23 2.24 4.15
C SER A 4 31.49 3.08 4.25
N ILE A 5 31.68 3.74 5.38
CA ILE A 5 32.91 4.44 5.73
C ILE A 5 33.73 3.53 6.60
N TYR A 6 35.01 3.38 6.29
CA TYR A 6 35.96 2.61 7.09
C TYR A 6 37.06 3.55 7.62
N GLY A 7 37.40 3.39 8.90
CA GLY A 7 38.40 4.19 9.56
C GLY A 7 38.78 3.68 10.92
N ARG A 8 39.34 4.53 11.77
CA ARG A 8 39.63 4.24 13.16
C ARG A 8 38.94 5.28 14.03
N HIS A 9 38.46 4.87 15.19
CA HIS A 9 37.79 5.73 16.15
C HIS A 9 36.56 6.46 15.58
N LEU A 10 35.84 5.81 14.66
CA LEU A 10 34.65 6.37 13.99
C LEU A 10 33.38 6.28 14.85
N GLY A 11 33.42 5.45 15.90
CA GLY A 11 32.25 5.18 16.75
C GLY A 11 32.58 4.33 17.96
N PRO A 12 31.56 3.79 18.65
CA PRO A 12 31.76 2.96 19.85
C PRO A 12 32.39 1.59 19.49
N ASP A 13 33.03 0.97 20.46
CA ASP A 13 33.67 -0.35 20.34
C ASP A 13 32.62 -1.43 19.98
N SER A 14 31.43 -1.35 20.58
CA SER A 14 30.31 -2.22 20.30
C SER A 14 29.42 -1.64 19.16
N GLY A 15 29.02 -2.48 18.21
CA GLY A 15 28.16 -2.04 17.12
C GLY A 15 26.77 -1.58 17.58
N CYS A 16 26.29 -0.50 17.01
CA CYS A 16 24.93 0.03 17.20
C CYS A 16 24.14 -0.02 15.92
N THR A 17 22.86 -0.40 16.03
CA THR A 17 21.87 -0.36 14.94
C THR A 17 20.66 0.46 15.37
N PRO A 18 19.96 1.14 14.46
CA PRO A 18 18.68 1.74 14.78
C PRO A 18 17.65 0.68 15.22
N ASP A 19 16.64 1.11 15.94
CA ASP A 19 15.49 0.24 16.24
C ASP A 19 14.89 -0.33 14.97
N ARG A 20 14.42 -1.59 15.03
CA ARG A 20 13.81 -2.26 13.86
C ARG A 20 12.62 -1.45 13.34
N GLY A 21 12.74 -0.99 12.11
CA GLY A 21 11.69 -0.23 11.43
C GLY A 21 11.78 1.29 11.57
N ALA A 22 12.80 1.86 12.22
CA ALA A 22 13.02 3.29 12.24
C ALA A 22 13.18 3.84 10.81
N PHE A 23 12.22 4.65 10.38
CA PHE A 23 12.28 5.37 9.11
C PHE A 23 11.62 6.76 9.28
N PRO A 24 12.26 7.86 8.87
CA PRO A 24 13.63 7.90 8.30
C PRO A 24 14.69 7.41 9.29
N GLU A 25 15.81 6.93 8.75
CA GLU A 25 16.94 6.50 9.56
C GLU A 25 17.42 7.64 10.45
N PRO A 26 17.87 7.36 11.70
CA PRO A 26 18.31 8.41 12.61
C PRO A 26 19.52 9.15 12.06
N ALA A 27 19.54 10.47 12.19
CA ALA A 27 20.66 11.32 11.81
C ALA A 27 21.84 11.25 12.81
N GLU A 28 21.60 10.60 13.95
CA GLU A 28 22.61 10.34 14.99
C GLU A 28 22.34 8.99 15.63
N LEU A 29 23.38 8.18 15.85
CA LEU A 29 23.30 6.85 16.40
C LEU A 29 24.51 6.60 17.32
N CYS A 30 24.27 6.31 18.61
CA CYS A 30 25.32 6.07 19.62
C CYS A 30 26.40 7.15 19.65
N GLY A 31 26.01 8.42 19.62
CA GLY A 31 26.93 9.57 19.62
C GLY A 31 27.65 9.82 18.28
N VAL A 32 27.32 9.05 17.24
CA VAL A 32 27.89 9.23 15.90
C VAL A 32 26.91 9.96 15.00
N SER A 33 27.37 10.96 14.27
CA SER A 33 26.67 11.55 13.14
C SER A 33 27.63 11.73 11.96
N VAL A 34 27.08 11.70 10.72
CA VAL A 34 27.86 11.92 9.50
C VAL A 34 27.20 13.03 8.70
N ALA A 35 27.97 14.08 8.44
CA ALA A 35 27.57 15.13 7.50
C ALA A 35 28.10 14.83 6.10
N VAL A 36 27.23 14.93 5.11
CA VAL A 36 27.52 14.74 3.69
C VAL A 36 27.13 16.01 2.97
N GLY A 37 28.10 16.79 2.53
CA GLY A 37 27.85 18.12 1.96
C GLY A 37 27.10 19.06 2.91
N GLY A 38 27.44 19.01 4.21
CA GLY A 38 26.77 19.79 5.26
C GLY A 38 25.40 19.27 5.71
N ARG A 39 24.87 18.21 5.12
CA ARG A 39 23.60 17.59 5.52
C ARG A 39 23.81 16.29 6.29
N LYS A 40 23.09 16.09 7.39
CA LYS A 40 23.17 14.84 8.15
C LYS A 40 22.64 13.66 7.32
N ALA A 41 23.43 12.58 7.27
CA ALA A 41 23.05 11.32 6.65
C ALA A 41 22.23 10.46 7.62
N GLY A 42 21.36 9.59 7.08
CA GLY A 42 20.68 8.56 7.89
C GLY A 42 21.64 7.42 8.21
N LEU A 43 21.75 7.03 9.48
CA LEU A 43 22.68 6.01 9.95
C LEU A 43 21.97 4.64 10.04
N LEU A 44 22.63 3.60 9.52
CA LEU A 44 22.14 2.23 9.50
C LEU A 44 22.91 1.31 10.46
N TYR A 45 24.18 1.63 10.67
CA TYR A 45 25.06 0.92 11.57
C TYR A 45 26.26 1.80 11.89
N VAL A 46 26.72 1.79 13.15
CA VAL A 46 27.92 2.48 13.58
C VAL A 46 28.73 1.60 14.53
N GLN A 47 30.06 1.59 14.34
CA GLN A 47 31.05 0.94 15.21
C GLN A 47 32.39 1.66 15.09
N GLU A 48 33.37 1.29 15.89
CA GLU A 48 34.71 1.87 15.87
C GLU A 48 35.34 1.95 14.48
N LYS A 49 35.15 0.92 13.66
CA LYS A 49 35.77 0.84 12.32
C LYS A 49 34.81 1.11 11.17
N PRO A 50 33.60 0.49 11.10
CA PRO A 50 32.66 0.76 10.01
C PRO A 50 31.52 1.67 10.46
N ILE A 51 31.10 2.57 9.55
CA ILE A 51 29.83 3.26 9.59
C ILE A 51 29.08 2.95 8.28
N ASN A 52 27.86 2.43 8.38
CA ASN A 52 26.97 2.28 7.24
C ASN A 52 25.91 3.39 7.28
N LEU A 53 25.77 4.10 6.18
CA LEU A 53 24.88 5.25 6.11
C LEU A 53 24.15 5.34 4.75
N ARG A 54 23.06 6.10 4.74
CA ARG A 54 22.36 6.51 3.54
C ARG A 54 22.80 7.92 3.16
N VAL A 55 23.44 8.03 2.00
CA VAL A 55 23.83 9.33 1.43
C VAL A 55 22.59 10.11 1.01
N PRO A 56 22.44 11.39 1.37
CA PRO A 56 21.34 12.24 0.92
C PRO A 56 21.22 12.26 -0.62
N ALA A 57 20.01 12.23 -1.15
CA ALA A 57 19.74 12.18 -2.58
C ALA A 57 20.25 13.41 -3.37
N THR A 58 20.52 14.51 -2.67
CA THR A 58 21.03 15.76 -3.25
C THR A 58 22.56 15.80 -3.42
N ALA A 59 23.26 14.73 -3.05
CA ALA A 59 24.72 14.66 -3.17
C ALA A 59 25.15 14.69 -4.64
N ASN A 60 25.95 15.67 -5.03
CA ASN A 60 26.48 15.86 -6.40
C ASN A 60 27.80 16.63 -6.39
N GLY A 61 28.75 16.23 -7.21
CA GLY A 61 30.08 16.85 -7.31
C GLY A 61 31.06 16.36 -6.25
N MET A 62 32.07 17.18 -5.94
CA MET A 62 32.96 16.93 -4.81
C MET A 62 32.21 17.26 -3.52
N ILE A 63 32.06 16.29 -2.65
CA ILE A 63 31.28 16.40 -1.43
C ILE A 63 32.12 16.02 -0.23
N ASP A 64 32.16 16.90 0.76
CA ASP A 64 32.84 16.64 2.02
C ASP A 64 32.05 15.72 2.92
N PHE A 65 32.72 14.67 3.39
CA PHE A 65 32.26 13.79 4.46
C PHE A 65 32.92 14.17 5.76
N VAL A 66 32.12 14.43 6.78
CA VAL A 66 32.60 14.72 8.13
C VAL A 66 31.91 13.75 9.09
N VAL A 67 32.70 12.94 9.77
CA VAL A 67 32.22 12.07 10.86
C VAL A 67 32.39 12.80 12.17
N THR A 68 31.36 12.84 12.98
CA THR A 68 31.40 13.36 14.36
C THR A 68 31.07 12.23 15.31
N TYR A 69 31.97 11.99 16.29
CA TYR A 69 31.75 11.03 17.37
C TYR A 69 31.93 11.71 18.72
N ASN A 70 30.91 11.65 19.57
CA ASN A 70 30.89 12.30 20.88
C ASN A 70 31.33 13.79 20.85
N GLY A 71 30.88 14.51 19.84
CA GLY A 71 31.18 15.94 19.65
C GLY A 71 32.54 16.23 19.00
N VAL A 72 33.39 15.24 18.75
CA VAL A 72 34.66 15.41 18.03
C VAL A 72 34.48 15.10 16.57
N SER A 73 34.77 16.06 15.69
CA SER A 73 34.63 15.92 14.24
C SER A 73 35.95 15.56 13.58
N SER A 74 35.87 14.70 12.56
CA SER A 74 36.98 14.43 11.64
C SER A 74 37.29 15.66 10.76
N ALA A 75 38.48 15.68 10.16
CA ALA A 75 38.69 16.54 9.01
C ALA A 75 37.73 16.17 7.87
N PRO A 76 37.30 17.15 7.06
CA PRO A 76 36.51 16.86 5.86
C PRO A 76 37.27 15.93 4.89
N VAL A 77 36.59 14.89 4.42
CA VAL A 77 37.13 14.00 3.37
C VAL A 77 36.33 14.23 2.10
N PRO A 78 36.89 14.88 1.07
CA PRO A 78 36.20 15.12 -0.19
C PRO A 78 36.12 13.83 -1.00
N LEU A 79 34.90 13.43 -1.39
CA LEU A 79 34.65 12.30 -2.28
C LEU A 79 33.89 12.76 -3.53
N PRO A 80 34.26 12.28 -4.72
CA PRO A 80 33.52 12.59 -5.93
C PRO A 80 32.21 11.83 -5.99
N PHE A 81 31.10 12.57 -6.09
CA PHE A 81 29.78 12.05 -6.34
C PHE A 81 29.30 12.55 -7.69
N ALA A 82 29.41 11.74 -8.71
CA ALA A 82 28.82 12.03 -10.00
C ALA A 82 27.48 11.29 -10.10
N PRO A 83 26.36 11.98 -10.44
CA PRO A 83 25.12 11.29 -10.76
C PRO A 83 25.36 10.38 -11.96
N LEU A 84 24.85 9.15 -11.88
CA LEU A 84 24.85 8.26 -13.05
C LEU A 84 23.96 8.89 -14.14
N PRO A 85 24.43 8.95 -15.40
CA PRO A 85 23.64 9.49 -16.49
C PRO A 85 22.42 8.61 -16.72
N ALA A 86 21.22 9.16 -16.59
CA ALA A 86 20.00 8.53 -17.02
C ALA A 86 19.54 9.13 -18.35
N SER A 87 18.97 8.33 -19.21
CA SER A 87 18.29 8.79 -20.41
C SER A 87 16.79 8.82 -20.18
N ILE A 88 16.11 9.84 -20.72
CA ILE A 88 14.65 9.88 -20.72
C ILE A 88 14.15 10.23 -22.12
N LYS A 89 13.02 9.66 -22.51
CA LYS A 89 12.31 10.03 -23.73
C LYS A 89 10.79 9.82 -23.54
N LEU A 90 10.00 10.57 -24.31
CA LEU A 90 8.57 10.28 -24.40
C LEU A 90 8.35 8.99 -25.20
N ALA A 91 7.39 8.19 -24.76
CA ALA A 91 6.98 6.98 -25.48
C ALA A 91 5.98 7.27 -26.63
N GLY A 92 5.53 8.52 -26.77
CA GLY A 92 4.59 8.95 -27.80
C GLY A 92 4.29 10.44 -27.71
N PRO A 93 3.37 10.95 -28.54
CA PRO A 93 2.96 12.33 -28.51
C PRO A 93 2.21 12.66 -27.20
N ALA A 94 2.36 13.89 -26.70
CA ALA A 94 1.71 14.35 -25.48
C ALA A 94 0.50 15.23 -25.82
N TYR A 95 -0.64 14.91 -25.18
CA TYR A 95 -1.89 15.64 -25.35
C TYR A 95 -2.53 15.96 -24.00
N VAL A 96 -3.31 17.05 -23.97
CA VAL A 96 -4.07 17.47 -22.80
C VAL A 96 -5.03 16.37 -22.34
N ASN A 97 -4.95 16.00 -21.05
CA ASN A 97 -5.76 14.97 -20.42
C ASN A 97 -5.77 13.62 -21.19
N MET A 98 -4.61 13.24 -21.71
CA MET A 98 -4.36 11.95 -22.36
C MET A 98 -3.11 11.29 -21.75
N PRO A 99 -2.92 9.98 -21.94
CA PRO A 99 -1.75 9.30 -21.39
C PRO A 99 -0.43 9.90 -21.88
N ILE A 100 0.43 10.25 -20.94
CA ILE A 100 1.81 10.70 -21.22
C ILE A 100 2.76 9.72 -20.52
N TRP A 101 3.44 8.93 -21.34
CA TRP A 101 4.39 7.93 -20.89
C TRP A 101 5.81 8.39 -21.14
N ILE A 102 6.67 8.16 -20.15
CA ILE A 102 8.09 8.44 -20.23
C ILE A 102 8.90 7.16 -20.06
N GLU A 103 9.86 6.94 -20.92
CA GLU A 103 10.84 5.87 -20.76
C GLU A 103 12.07 6.42 -20.06
N VAL A 104 12.49 5.73 -18.99
CA VAL A 104 13.73 6.01 -18.27
C VAL A 104 14.71 4.87 -18.55
N GLY A 105 15.88 5.20 -19.07
CA GLY A 105 16.99 4.26 -19.28
C GLY A 105 18.13 4.57 -18.32
N LEU A 106 18.66 3.53 -17.66
CA LEU A 106 19.83 3.61 -16.80
C LEU A 106 21.03 2.96 -17.48
N PRO A 107 22.26 3.45 -17.24
CA PRO A 107 23.46 3.03 -17.98
C PRO A 107 23.89 1.59 -17.69
N GLU A 108 23.57 1.07 -16.51
CA GLU A 108 23.95 -0.31 -16.13
C GLU A 108 22.74 -1.20 -15.93
N PRO A 109 22.79 -2.47 -16.38
CA PRO A 109 21.78 -3.44 -16.02
C PRO A 109 21.85 -3.64 -14.51
N GLN A 110 20.82 -3.22 -13.81
CA GLN A 110 20.75 -3.39 -12.38
C GLN A 110 20.45 -4.87 -12.08
N SER A 111 21.23 -5.49 -11.21
CA SER A 111 20.97 -6.84 -10.70
C SER A 111 19.61 -6.97 -9.98
N HIS A 112 19.04 -5.85 -9.62
CA HIS A 112 17.66 -5.71 -9.17
C HIS A 112 16.96 -4.89 -10.24
N SER A 113 16.17 -5.58 -11.09
CA SER A 113 15.30 -4.93 -12.08
C SER A 113 14.76 -3.63 -11.49
N LEU A 114 14.85 -2.52 -12.26
CA LEU A 114 13.93 -1.41 -12.07
C LEU A 114 12.53 -1.98 -12.30
N ARG A 115 12.07 -2.72 -11.30
CA ARG A 115 10.69 -3.10 -11.27
C ARG A 115 9.97 -1.78 -11.24
N TYR A 116 9.23 -1.46 -12.29
CA TYR A 116 8.02 -0.73 -12.05
C TYR A 116 7.27 -1.60 -11.06
N PRO A 117 7.29 -1.31 -9.77
CA PRO A 117 6.33 -1.94 -8.94
C PRO A 117 5.03 -1.47 -9.56
N ILE A 118 4.23 -2.41 -10.02
CA ILE A 118 2.83 -2.16 -10.15
C ILE A 118 2.44 -1.84 -8.72
N THR A 119 2.69 -0.59 -8.35
CA THR A 119 2.33 -0.12 -7.04
C THR A 119 0.83 -0.10 -7.10
N ILE A 120 0.22 -0.68 -6.11
CA ILE A 120 -1.21 -0.58 -5.85
C ILE A 120 -1.63 0.91 -5.82
N TRP A 121 -0.65 1.81 -5.79
CA TRP A 121 -0.83 3.24 -5.75
C TRP A 121 -0.35 3.88 -7.06
N PRO A 122 -1.28 4.41 -7.90
CA PRO A 122 -0.93 4.98 -9.21
C PRO A 122 0.09 6.12 -9.15
N ALA A 123 0.15 6.87 -8.06
CA ALA A 123 1.06 7.99 -7.91
C ALA A 123 2.40 7.64 -7.24
N ASP A 124 2.58 6.40 -6.81
CA ASP A 124 3.86 5.93 -6.28
C ASP A 124 4.62 5.17 -7.37
N PHE A 125 5.45 5.84 -8.12
CA PHE A 125 6.30 5.23 -9.15
C PHE A 125 7.38 4.31 -8.55
N GLY A 126 7.10 3.71 -7.39
CA GLY A 126 8.07 2.84 -6.74
C GLY A 126 9.35 3.55 -6.32
N GLY A 127 9.27 4.86 -6.09
CA GLY A 127 10.40 5.67 -5.71
C GLY A 127 11.06 6.45 -6.85
N HIS A 128 10.61 6.31 -8.10
CA HIS A 128 11.12 7.13 -9.21
C HIS A 128 10.71 8.59 -9.01
N GLN A 129 11.68 9.49 -9.09
CA GLN A 129 11.50 10.91 -8.87
C GLN A 129 11.68 11.70 -10.17
N PHE A 130 10.79 12.67 -10.38
CA PHE A 130 10.81 13.57 -11.51
C PHE A 130 10.65 15.02 -11.06
N GLU A 131 11.19 15.93 -11.83
CA GLU A 131 10.83 17.34 -11.79
C GLU A 131 10.24 17.73 -13.14
N VAL A 132 9.16 18.50 -13.10
CA VAL A 132 8.49 19.01 -14.30
C VAL A 132 8.41 20.53 -14.21
N ARG A 133 8.59 21.18 -15.36
CA ARG A 133 8.37 22.61 -15.54
C ARG A 133 7.36 22.83 -16.65
N ARG A 134 6.63 23.93 -16.56
CA ARG A 134 5.78 24.43 -17.64
C ARG A 134 6.18 25.86 -17.96
N ASN A 135 6.57 26.12 -19.21
CA ASN A 135 7.08 27.44 -19.63
C ASN A 135 8.21 27.98 -18.73
N GLY A 136 9.12 27.09 -18.30
CA GLY A 136 10.25 27.43 -17.43
C GLY A 136 9.92 27.56 -15.93
N VAL A 137 8.64 27.45 -15.54
CA VAL A 137 8.20 27.54 -14.14
C VAL A 137 7.97 26.14 -13.59
N ASP A 138 8.41 25.87 -12.36
CA ASP A 138 8.23 24.59 -11.70
C ASP A 138 6.74 24.21 -11.64
N PHE A 139 6.43 23.01 -12.10
CA PHE A 139 5.09 22.45 -12.18
C PHE A 139 4.93 21.40 -11.08
N PRO A 140 4.09 21.66 -10.07
CA PRO A 140 4.01 20.77 -8.92
C PRO A 140 3.31 19.45 -9.27
N PRO A 141 3.69 18.35 -8.62
CA PRO A 141 2.96 17.10 -8.73
C PRO A 141 1.53 17.25 -8.19
N ILE A 142 0.65 16.36 -8.62
CA ILE A 142 -0.72 16.29 -8.10
C ILE A 142 -0.63 16.06 -6.59
N LYS A 143 -1.16 16.98 -5.81
CA LYS A 143 -1.40 16.72 -4.39
C LYS A 143 -2.60 15.78 -4.30
N LEU A 144 -2.32 14.50 -4.26
CA LEU A 144 -3.33 13.55 -3.82
C LEU A 144 -3.73 13.94 -2.41
N ALA A 145 -5.04 13.97 -2.15
CA ALA A 145 -5.55 14.39 -0.86
C ALA A 145 -4.77 13.69 0.25
N SER A 146 -4.08 14.47 1.07
CA SER A 146 -3.23 13.99 2.18
C SER A 146 -4.01 13.22 3.27
N SER A 147 -5.32 13.12 3.11
CA SER A 147 -6.26 12.41 3.98
C SER A 147 -6.32 10.90 3.75
N PHE A 148 -5.47 10.36 2.84
CA PHE A 148 -5.38 8.92 2.69
C PHE A 148 -4.70 8.31 3.91
N PRO A 149 -5.35 7.43 4.67
CA PRO A 149 -4.63 6.63 5.64
C PRO A 149 -3.63 5.75 4.88
N ARG A 150 -2.35 6.12 4.93
CA ARG A 150 -1.24 5.28 4.45
C ARG A 150 -1.15 3.95 5.19
N THR A 151 -1.93 3.81 6.27
CA THR A 151 -2.09 2.62 7.07
C THR A 151 -3.53 2.54 7.54
N ILE A 152 -4.28 1.56 7.07
CA ILE A 152 -5.53 1.18 7.69
C ILE A 152 -5.15 0.41 8.95
N SER A 153 -5.10 1.10 10.08
CA SER A 153 -5.06 0.45 11.39
C SER A 153 -6.47 -0.09 11.64
N GLY A 154 -6.65 -1.38 11.48
CA GLY A 154 -7.86 -2.03 11.97
C GLY A 154 -7.99 -1.85 13.48
N PRO A 155 -9.19 -1.99 14.06
CA PRO A 155 -9.43 -1.83 15.50
C PRO A 155 -8.60 -2.75 16.39
N SER A 156 -7.79 -3.64 15.85
CA SER A 156 -7.00 -4.66 16.53
C SER A 156 -5.49 -4.50 16.39
N GLY A 157 -4.98 -3.37 15.90
CA GLY A 157 -3.52 -3.19 15.78
C GLY A 157 -2.81 -4.19 14.83
N LEU A 158 -3.55 -5.09 14.18
CA LEU A 158 -3.07 -5.82 13.03
C LEU A 158 -2.93 -4.78 11.91
N GLY A 159 -1.78 -4.11 11.89
CA GLY A 159 -1.37 -3.32 10.76
C GLY A 159 -1.47 -4.24 9.54
N MET A 160 -2.53 -4.12 8.78
CA MET A 160 -2.49 -4.50 7.38
C MET A 160 -1.38 -3.66 6.81
N ILE A 161 -0.20 -4.25 6.79
CA ILE A 161 0.92 -3.73 6.08
C ILE A 161 0.38 -3.47 4.68
N GLY A 162 0.23 -2.20 4.33
CA GLY A 162 0.19 -1.77 2.95
C GLY A 162 1.56 -2.08 2.35
N GLY A 163 1.98 -3.33 2.48
CA GLY A 163 3.05 -3.90 1.73
C GLY A 163 2.53 -3.91 0.32
N GLY A 164 3.04 -3.02 -0.55
CA GLY A 164 2.86 -3.16 -1.95
C GLY A 164 3.17 -4.62 -2.28
N SER A 165 2.14 -5.40 -2.56
CA SER A 165 2.32 -6.73 -3.11
C SER A 165 3.00 -6.51 -4.44
N MET A 166 4.32 -6.65 -4.42
CA MET A 166 5.06 -6.70 -5.67
C MET A 166 4.56 -7.95 -6.37
N LEU A 167 3.82 -7.76 -7.45
CA LEU A 167 3.58 -8.85 -8.38
C LEU A 167 4.95 -9.41 -8.75
N GLY A 168 5.18 -10.65 -8.37
CA GLY A 168 6.32 -11.42 -8.84
C GLY A 168 6.11 -11.73 -10.32
N LEU A 169 6.15 -10.70 -11.17
CA LEU A 169 6.13 -10.90 -12.60
C LEU A 169 7.46 -11.50 -13.02
N PRO A 170 7.46 -12.49 -13.92
CA PRO A 170 8.70 -12.98 -14.52
C PRO A 170 9.40 -11.80 -15.19
N HIS A 171 10.62 -11.50 -14.77
CA HIS A 171 11.36 -10.34 -15.24
C HIS A 171 12.54 -10.75 -16.08
N GLU A 172 12.50 -10.30 -17.31
CA GLU A 172 13.76 -10.01 -17.99
C GLU A 172 14.36 -8.72 -17.40
N PRO A 173 15.66 -8.66 -17.12
CA PRO A 173 16.32 -7.45 -16.66
C PRO A 173 16.23 -6.41 -17.79
N LYS A 174 15.32 -5.46 -17.63
CA LYS A 174 15.16 -4.34 -18.58
C LYS A 174 15.89 -3.12 -18.05
N ASN A 175 16.84 -2.61 -18.82
CA ASN A 175 17.51 -1.33 -18.53
C ASN A 175 16.58 -0.13 -18.74
N ARG A 176 15.32 -0.34 -19.04
CA ARG A 176 14.35 0.69 -19.37
C ARG A 176 13.05 0.44 -18.64
N SER A 177 12.51 1.51 -18.06
CA SER A 177 11.19 1.53 -17.42
C SER A 177 10.31 2.53 -18.14
N ARG A 178 9.09 2.12 -18.49
CA ARG A 178 8.05 3.00 -19.03
C ARG A 178 7.13 3.41 -17.88
N LEU A 179 7.04 4.71 -17.63
CA LEU A 179 6.36 5.27 -16.45
C LEU A 179 5.24 6.24 -16.87
N PRO A 180 4.04 6.15 -16.25
CA PRO A 180 2.89 6.99 -16.59
C PRO A 180 2.97 8.36 -15.90
N LEU A 181 3.68 9.32 -16.53
CA LEU A 181 3.95 10.64 -15.96
C LEU A 181 2.66 11.41 -15.59
N HIS A 182 1.58 11.18 -16.33
CA HIS A 182 0.26 11.78 -16.12
C HIS A 182 -0.41 11.39 -14.78
N LEU A 183 0.03 10.33 -14.12
CA LEU A 183 -0.47 9.96 -12.80
C LEU A 183 0.13 10.79 -11.66
N ILE A 184 1.30 11.42 -11.90
CA ILE A 184 1.93 12.33 -10.93
C ILE A 184 1.66 13.79 -11.25
N TYR A 185 1.65 14.13 -12.56
CA TYR A 185 1.51 15.50 -13.01
C TYR A 185 0.28 15.64 -13.89
N ARG A 186 -0.60 16.58 -13.58
CA ARG A 186 -1.83 16.79 -14.33
C ARG A 186 -1.59 17.69 -15.54
N PHE A 187 -1.51 17.11 -16.71
CA PHE A 187 -1.35 17.84 -17.97
C PHE A 187 -2.71 18.29 -18.53
N ASP A 188 -3.34 19.25 -17.87
CA ASP A 188 -4.70 19.74 -18.18
C ASP A 188 -4.71 20.96 -19.13
N ARG A 189 -3.55 21.44 -19.55
CA ARG A 189 -3.39 22.62 -20.43
C ARG A 189 -2.33 22.39 -21.47
N PRO A 190 -2.52 22.92 -22.70
CA PRO A 190 -1.50 22.86 -23.72
C PRO A 190 -0.32 23.76 -23.35
N GLY A 191 0.84 23.48 -23.92
CA GLY A 191 2.04 24.30 -23.73
C GLY A 191 3.32 23.52 -23.77
N LEU A 192 4.40 24.23 -23.53
CA LEU A 192 5.75 23.68 -23.49
C LEU A 192 6.07 23.20 -22.09
N TYR A 193 6.40 21.92 -21.99
CA TYR A 193 6.81 21.28 -20.74
C TYR A 193 8.23 20.77 -20.83
N GLU A 194 8.87 20.70 -19.69
CA GLU A 194 10.19 20.12 -19.52
C GLU A 194 10.12 19.12 -18.36
N VAL A 195 10.74 17.99 -18.53
CA VAL A 195 10.83 16.95 -17.48
C VAL A 195 12.29 16.51 -17.35
N ARG A 196 12.71 16.24 -16.11
CA ARG A 196 13.96 15.52 -15.85
C ARG A 196 13.75 14.45 -14.80
N TYR A 197 14.50 13.38 -14.94
CA TYR A 197 14.59 12.34 -13.95
C TYR A 197 15.59 12.73 -12.87
N THR A 198 15.18 12.68 -11.61
CA THR A 198 15.99 13.12 -10.47
C THR A 198 16.42 11.99 -9.55
N GLY A 199 16.14 10.75 -9.92
CA GLY A 199 16.64 9.56 -9.25
C GLY A 199 15.56 8.66 -8.73
N TYR A 200 16.00 7.77 -7.86
CA TYR A 200 15.15 6.78 -7.23
C TYR A 200 15.26 6.87 -5.72
N GLU A 201 14.14 6.98 -5.02
CA GLU A 201 14.06 6.99 -3.57
C GLU A 201 13.39 5.69 -3.10
N GLY A 202 14.13 4.82 -2.41
CA GLY A 202 13.60 3.55 -1.92
C GLY A 202 14.58 2.87 -0.97
N ARG A 203 14.07 1.92 -0.16
CA ARG A 203 14.88 1.20 0.84
C ARG A 203 16.06 0.43 0.24
N SER A 204 16.00 0.08 -1.05
CA SER A 204 17.04 -0.65 -1.77
C SER A 204 17.62 0.15 -2.95
N ALA A 205 17.62 1.47 -2.86
CA ALA A 205 17.93 2.36 -3.98
C ALA A 205 19.37 2.21 -4.54
N GLY A 206 20.33 1.73 -3.74
CA GLY A 206 21.70 1.56 -4.22
C GLY A 206 22.25 2.79 -4.95
N SER A 207 23.03 2.58 -6.00
CA SER A 207 23.56 3.64 -6.88
C SER A 207 22.47 4.34 -7.72
N GLN A 208 21.31 3.77 -7.86
CA GLN A 208 20.17 4.31 -8.62
C GLN A 208 19.63 5.62 -8.04
N ALA A 209 19.75 5.82 -6.71
CA ALA A 209 19.35 7.07 -6.06
C ALA A 209 20.04 8.31 -6.65
N LEU A 210 21.17 8.12 -7.31
CA LEU A 210 22.00 9.19 -7.89
C LEU A 210 21.78 9.36 -9.40
N ALA A 211 21.00 8.51 -10.05
CA ALA A 211 20.78 8.63 -11.49
C ALA A 211 20.02 9.94 -11.82
N ARG A 212 20.53 10.68 -12.78
CA ARG A 212 19.95 11.96 -13.21
C ARG A 212 19.92 12.04 -14.72
N SER A 213 18.89 12.69 -15.27
CA SER A 213 18.85 13.06 -16.70
C SER A 213 19.04 14.56 -16.91
N GLY A 214 19.36 14.94 -18.13
CA GLY A 214 19.10 16.30 -18.60
C GLY A 214 17.60 16.59 -18.67
N TRP A 215 17.25 17.85 -18.95
CA TRP A 215 15.88 18.25 -19.24
C TRP A 215 15.45 17.73 -20.62
N LEU A 216 14.30 17.07 -20.68
CA LEU A 216 13.60 16.72 -21.90
C LEU A 216 12.47 17.71 -22.10
N GLN A 217 12.52 18.45 -23.21
CA GLN A 217 11.49 19.40 -23.59
C GLN A 217 10.47 18.72 -24.51
N PHE A 218 9.18 18.98 -24.29
CA PHE A 218 8.10 18.47 -25.13
C PHE A 218 6.88 19.39 -25.11
N GLU A 219 6.11 19.33 -26.17
CA GLU A 219 4.87 20.10 -26.33
C GLU A 219 3.67 19.22 -25.99
N VAL A 220 2.83 19.69 -25.06
CA VAL A 220 1.50 19.12 -24.80
C VAL A 220 0.49 19.88 -25.66
N ARG A 221 -0.21 19.17 -26.55
CA ARG A 221 -1.15 19.74 -27.51
C ARG A 221 -2.59 19.47 -27.07
N ASP A 222 -3.51 20.28 -27.60
CA ASP A 222 -4.93 19.99 -27.41
C ASP A 222 -5.34 18.66 -28.06
N PHE A 223 -6.24 17.96 -27.40
CA PHE A 223 -6.84 16.73 -27.92
C PHE A 223 -8.34 16.94 -28.07
N PRO A 224 -8.90 16.83 -29.31
CA PRO A 224 -10.31 17.11 -29.54
C PRO A 224 -11.23 16.20 -28.69
N PRO A 225 -12.29 16.74 -28.05
CA PRO A 225 -13.20 15.94 -27.21
C PRO A 225 -13.82 14.74 -27.94
N SER A 226 -14.17 14.91 -29.24
CA SER A 226 -14.71 13.81 -30.05
C SER A 226 -13.72 12.66 -30.24
N LYS A 227 -12.45 12.97 -30.43
CA LYS A 227 -11.38 11.96 -30.51
C LYS A 227 -11.15 11.28 -29.17
N ARG A 228 -11.29 12.02 -28.06
CA ARG A 228 -11.17 11.45 -26.72
C ARG A 228 -12.28 10.43 -26.45
N ALA A 229 -13.52 10.77 -26.78
CA ALA A 229 -14.65 9.84 -26.66
C ALA A 229 -14.44 8.57 -27.50
N ALA A 230 -13.98 8.72 -28.74
CA ALA A 230 -13.65 7.59 -29.60
C ALA A 230 -12.52 6.73 -29.01
N TRP A 231 -11.47 7.35 -28.50
CA TRP A 231 -10.36 6.65 -27.85
C TRP A 231 -10.83 5.88 -26.60
N LEU A 232 -11.69 6.46 -25.74
CA LEU A 232 -12.25 5.75 -24.59
C LEU A 232 -13.12 4.56 -25.02
N ALA A 233 -13.91 4.71 -26.08
CA ALA A 233 -14.71 3.61 -26.61
C ALA A 233 -13.83 2.46 -27.14
N GLU A 234 -12.74 2.80 -27.85
CA GLU A 234 -11.75 1.83 -28.30
C GLU A 234 -11.07 1.13 -27.11
N MET A 235 -10.60 1.87 -26.11
CA MET A 235 -10.00 1.31 -24.89
C MET A 235 -10.94 0.32 -24.22
N ARG A 236 -12.23 0.65 -24.10
CA ARG A 236 -13.21 -0.27 -23.52
C ARG A 236 -13.39 -1.56 -24.34
N GLN A 237 -13.34 -1.48 -25.66
CA GLN A 237 -13.48 -2.65 -26.54
C GLN A 237 -12.23 -3.52 -26.56
N THR A 238 -11.07 -2.91 -26.43
CA THR A 238 -9.76 -3.58 -26.50
C THR A 238 -9.15 -3.86 -25.12
N ALA A 239 -9.95 -3.74 -24.06
CA ALA A 239 -9.48 -3.97 -22.70
C ALA A 239 -8.86 -5.37 -22.57
N PRO A 240 -7.61 -5.47 -22.11
CA PRO A 240 -6.94 -6.77 -21.99
C PRO A 240 -7.57 -7.61 -20.88
N SER A 241 -7.49 -8.93 -21.01
CA SER A 241 -7.88 -9.87 -19.97
C SER A 241 -6.72 -10.23 -19.04
N ASP A 242 -5.48 -10.03 -19.48
CA ASP A 242 -4.29 -10.29 -18.68
C ASP A 242 -4.11 -9.25 -17.56
N PRO A 243 -4.04 -9.67 -16.29
CA PRO A 243 -3.85 -8.76 -15.18
C PRO A 243 -2.59 -7.89 -15.28
N VAL A 244 -1.54 -8.40 -15.91
CA VAL A 244 -0.27 -7.66 -16.09
C VAL A 244 -0.48 -6.48 -17.02
N GLU A 245 -1.11 -6.71 -18.18
CA GLU A 245 -1.41 -5.66 -19.16
C GLU A 245 -2.42 -4.65 -18.59
N LEU A 246 -3.42 -5.15 -17.84
CA LEU A 246 -4.37 -4.27 -17.13
C LEU A 246 -3.66 -3.28 -16.22
N LEU A 247 -2.72 -3.78 -15.40
CA LEU A 247 -2.06 -2.99 -14.37
C LEU A 247 -0.89 -2.15 -14.89
N SER A 248 -0.17 -2.63 -15.91
CA SER A 248 1.01 -1.95 -16.43
C SER A 248 0.73 -0.89 -17.49
N ASP A 249 -0.37 -0.98 -18.20
CA ASP A 249 -0.66 -0.10 -19.34
C ASP A 249 -2.11 0.39 -19.36
N PHE A 250 -3.09 -0.51 -19.30
CA PHE A 250 -4.50 -0.17 -19.54
C PHE A 250 -5.06 0.77 -18.46
N LEU A 251 -5.09 0.32 -17.19
CA LEU A 251 -5.64 1.12 -16.09
C LEU A 251 -4.88 2.43 -15.89
N PRO A 252 -3.53 2.45 -15.89
CA PRO A 252 -2.80 3.71 -15.88
C PRO A 252 -3.20 4.63 -17.03
N SER A 253 -3.39 4.12 -18.26
CA SER A 253 -3.72 4.93 -19.41
C SER A 253 -5.10 5.59 -19.29
N ILE A 254 -6.14 4.85 -18.92
CA ILE A 254 -7.49 5.42 -18.82
C ILE A 254 -7.59 6.50 -17.74
N LEU A 255 -6.80 6.40 -16.66
CA LEU A 255 -6.78 7.37 -15.56
C LEU A 255 -6.22 8.75 -15.95
N ALA A 256 -5.59 8.87 -17.12
CA ALA A 256 -5.19 10.17 -17.68
C ALA A 256 -6.39 11.06 -18.03
N VAL A 257 -7.55 10.45 -18.28
CA VAL A 257 -8.75 11.14 -18.78
C VAL A 257 -9.70 11.43 -17.60
N PRO A 258 -9.93 12.70 -17.25
CA PRO A 258 -10.84 13.07 -16.16
C PRO A 258 -12.30 13.05 -16.61
N ASP A 259 -12.82 11.86 -16.98
CA ASP A 259 -14.16 11.68 -17.52
C ASP A 259 -14.94 10.69 -16.63
N SER A 260 -16.24 10.96 -16.42
CA SER A 260 -17.13 10.06 -15.67
C SER A 260 -17.24 8.68 -16.32
N ALA A 261 -17.07 8.58 -17.63
CA ALA A 261 -17.00 7.30 -18.32
C ALA A 261 -15.84 6.42 -17.86
N VAL A 262 -14.71 7.05 -17.47
CA VAL A 262 -13.55 6.32 -16.89
C VAL A 262 -13.88 5.78 -15.50
N LEU A 263 -14.63 6.55 -14.69
CA LEU A 263 -15.07 6.06 -13.37
C LEU A 263 -15.84 4.74 -13.53
N SER A 264 -16.80 4.68 -14.46
CA SER A 264 -17.56 3.44 -14.69
C SER A 264 -16.68 2.26 -15.16
N MET A 265 -15.62 2.53 -15.93
CA MET A 265 -14.66 1.51 -16.32
C MET A 265 -13.87 0.99 -15.11
N VAL A 266 -13.40 1.89 -14.25
CA VAL A 266 -12.67 1.52 -13.00
C VAL A 266 -13.57 0.72 -12.07
N GLU A 267 -14.85 1.08 -11.94
CA GLU A 267 -15.84 0.34 -11.14
C GLU A 267 -16.02 -1.11 -11.60
N GLU A 268 -15.94 -1.39 -12.90
CA GLU A 268 -16.00 -2.75 -13.42
C GLU A 268 -14.87 -3.62 -12.89
N TYR A 269 -13.66 -3.05 -12.76
CA TYR A 269 -12.47 -3.77 -12.28
C TYR A 269 -12.45 -3.98 -10.76
N LEU A 270 -13.29 -3.32 -9.98
CA LEU A 270 -13.51 -3.65 -8.57
C LEU A 270 -14.08 -5.05 -8.37
N TYR A 271 -14.61 -5.67 -9.43
CA TYR A 271 -15.16 -7.03 -9.41
C TYR A 271 -14.31 -8.02 -10.21
N ASN A 272 -13.08 -7.65 -10.58
CA ASN A 272 -12.16 -8.53 -11.27
C ASN A 272 -11.79 -9.75 -10.39
N SER A 273 -11.56 -10.90 -11.00
CA SER A 273 -11.13 -12.11 -10.27
C SER A 273 -9.75 -11.95 -9.63
N ASN A 274 -8.86 -11.14 -10.23
CA ASN A 274 -7.53 -10.87 -9.71
C ASN A 274 -7.58 -9.78 -8.62
N ASP A 275 -7.09 -10.09 -7.43
CA ASP A 275 -7.12 -9.19 -6.26
C ASP A 275 -6.27 -7.93 -6.44
N LEU A 276 -5.18 -8.00 -7.20
CA LEU A 276 -4.33 -6.84 -7.45
C LEU A 276 -4.99 -5.86 -8.41
N VAL A 277 -5.75 -6.36 -9.39
CA VAL A 277 -6.56 -5.51 -10.27
C VAL A 277 -7.64 -4.80 -9.46
N ARG A 278 -8.33 -5.49 -8.55
CA ARG A 278 -9.32 -4.86 -7.66
C ARG A 278 -8.70 -3.80 -6.77
N LYS A 279 -7.57 -4.12 -6.12
CA LYS A 279 -6.83 -3.17 -5.26
C LYS A 279 -6.38 -1.95 -6.03
N TYR A 280 -5.81 -2.13 -7.23
CA TYR A 280 -5.44 -1.01 -8.08
C TYR A 280 -6.64 -0.13 -8.41
N SER A 281 -7.77 -0.75 -8.78
CA SER A 281 -9.01 -0.05 -9.11
C SER A 281 -9.59 0.70 -7.92
N MET A 282 -9.53 0.12 -6.71
CA MET A 282 -9.89 0.82 -5.48
C MET A 282 -9.06 2.10 -5.30
N TYR A 283 -7.73 2.01 -5.46
CA TYR A 283 -6.88 3.18 -5.37
C TYR A 283 -7.08 4.16 -6.53
N ALA A 284 -7.41 3.67 -7.72
CA ALA A 284 -7.72 4.50 -8.87
C ALA A 284 -8.96 5.39 -8.66
N LEU A 285 -9.92 4.96 -7.84
CA LEU A 285 -11.09 5.79 -7.48
C LEU A 285 -10.69 7.14 -6.87
N TYR A 286 -9.54 7.21 -6.25
CA TYR A 286 -9.04 8.45 -5.63
C TYR A 286 -8.53 9.50 -6.63
N ALA A 287 -8.39 9.14 -7.87
CA ALA A 287 -8.12 10.11 -8.94
C ALA A 287 -9.37 10.93 -9.31
N PHE A 288 -10.56 10.53 -8.84
CA PHE A 288 -11.83 11.18 -9.11
C PHE A 288 -12.28 12.08 -7.96
N ASP A 289 -13.31 12.87 -8.20
CA ASP A 289 -13.93 13.69 -7.18
C ASP A 289 -14.47 12.85 -6.02
N ASN A 290 -14.07 13.19 -4.78
CA ASN A 290 -14.45 12.43 -3.59
C ASN A 290 -15.98 12.38 -3.39
N ALA A 291 -16.72 13.45 -3.72
CA ALA A 291 -18.16 13.47 -3.54
C ALA A 291 -18.84 12.48 -4.50
N LEU A 292 -18.35 12.42 -5.73
CA LEU A 292 -18.82 11.46 -6.73
C LEU A 292 -18.54 10.02 -6.28
N VAL A 293 -17.31 9.71 -5.87
CA VAL A 293 -16.93 8.36 -5.41
C VAL A 293 -17.77 7.94 -4.21
N LEU A 294 -17.97 8.84 -3.24
CA LEU A 294 -18.79 8.56 -2.05
C LEU A 294 -20.28 8.31 -2.37
N GLN A 295 -20.80 8.83 -3.47
CA GLN A 295 -22.15 8.51 -3.95
C GLN A 295 -22.21 7.13 -4.63
N GLU A 296 -21.16 6.77 -5.39
CA GLU A 296 -21.12 5.53 -6.14
C GLU A 296 -20.93 4.29 -5.28
N ILE A 297 -20.16 4.36 -4.18
CA ILE A 297 -19.87 3.19 -3.32
C ILE A 297 -21.15 2.51 -2.80
N PRO A 298 -22.13 3.20 -2.16
CA PRO A 298 -23.38 2.58 -1.75
C PRO A 298 -24.17 1.97 -2.91
N ARG A 299 -24.20 2.66 -4.04
CA ARG A 299 -24.87 2.17 -5.25
C ARG A 299 -24.26 0.86 -5.78
N LEU A 300 -22.93 0.78 -5.78
CA LEU A 300 -22.22 -0.44 -6.19
C LEU A 300 -22.52 -1.60 -5.24
N VAL A 301 -22.45 -1.35 -3.92
CA VAL A 301 -22.76 -2.35 -2.91
C VAL A 301 -24.19 -2.85 -3.03
N GLU A 302 -25.14 -1.96 -3.24
CA GLU A 302 -26.56 -2.33 -3.41
C GLU A 302 -26.80 -3.18 -4.67
N LYS A 303 -26.24 -2.77 -5.80
CA LYS A 303 -26.54 -3.38 -7.10
C LYS A 303 -25.71 -4.62 -7.43
N ARG A 304 -24.46 -4.67 -6.98
CA ARG A 304 -23.49 -5.68 -7.38
C ARG A 304 -22.88 -6.46 -6.22
N GLY A 305 -23.13 -6.03 -4.99
CA GLY A 305 -22.56 -6.59 -3.77
C GLY A 305 -21.21 -5.98 -3.39
N PRO A 306 -20.79 -6.15 -2.15
CA PRO A 306 -19.50 -5.69 -1.68
C PRO A 306 -18.38 -6.65 -2.12
N THR A 307 -17.23 -6.08 -2.50
CA THR A 307 -15.95 -6.77 -2.53
C THR A 307 -15.12 -6.37 -1.32
N ASP A 308 -14.00 -7.02 -1.06
CA ASP A 308 -13.10 -6.63 0.03
C ASP A 308 -12.67 -5.17 -0.10
N GLU A 309 -12.39 -4.72 -1.31
CA GLU A 309 -11.97 -3.36 -1.61
C GLU A 309 -13.09 -2.34 -1.30
N LEU A 310 -14.35 -2.66 -1.66
CA LEU A 310 -15.51 -1.83 -1.30
C LEU A 310 -15.75 -1.83 0.20
N ALA A 311 -15.53 -2.95 0.88
CA ALA A 311 -15.60 -3.03 2.34
C ALA A 311 -14.59 -2.08 3.01
N TYR A 312 -13.35 -2.01 2.50
CA TYR A 312 -12.36 -1.05 2.97
C TYR A 312 -12.80 0.40 2.75
N LEU A 313 -13.37 0.72 1.59
CA LEU A 313 -13.88 2.05 1.30
C LEU A 313 -15.03 2.45 2.24
N LEU A 314 -15.92 1.51 2.59
CA LEU A 314 -16.97 1.73 3.60
C LEU A 314 -16.37 2.03 4.98
N SER A 315 -15.33 1.31 5.39
CA SER A 315 -14.61 1.58 6.64
C SER A 315 -13.98 2.96 6.66
N TRP A 316 -13.35 3.37 5.56
CA TRP A 316 -12.71 4.66 5.44
C TRP A 316 -13.71 5.83 5.44
N GLY A 317 -14.79 5.69 4.69
CA GLY A 317 -15.83 6.71 4.56
C GLY A 317 -16.89 6.67 5.68
N ARG A 318 -16.65 5.98 6.80
CA ARG A 318 -17.67 5.70 7.84
C ARG A 318 -18.50 6.91 8.25
N ASP A 319 -17.88 8.07 8.48
CA ASP A 319 -18.56 9.27 8.92
C ASP A 319 -19.55 9.79 7.86
N LYS A 320 -19.23 9.57 6.57
CA LYS A 320 -20.08 9.94 5.44
C LYS A 320 -21.20 8.93 5.20
N PHE A 321 -20.95 7.65 5.49
CA PHE A 321 -21.93 6.58 5.31
C PHE A 321 -22.78 6.31 6.54
N GLN A 322 -22.43 6.87 7.71
CA GLN A 322 -23.20 6.71 8.96
C GLN A 322 -24.72 6.96 8.78
N PRO A 323 -25.20 8.00 8.06
CA PRO A 323 -26.64 8.24 7.88
C PRO A 323 -27.40 7.13 7.15
N GLN A 324 -26.71 6.35 6.32
CA GLN A 324 -27.30 5.29 5.50
C GLN A 324 -26.84 3.87 5.89
N VAL A 325 -26.15 3.73 7.02
CA VAL A 325 -25.55 2.47 7.45
C VAL A 325 -26.57 1.34 7.59
N THR A 326 -27.77 1.62 8.04
CA THR A 326 -28.85 0.64 8.16
C THR A 326 -29.23 0.05 6.80
N THR A 327 -29.42 0.91 5.79
CA THR A 327 -29.70 0.48 4.42
C THR A 327 -28.55 -0.33 3.84
N LEU A 328 -27.30 0.10 4.10
CA LEU A 328 -26.12 -0.64 3.68
C LEU A 328 -26.07 -2.04 4.29
N VAL A 329 -26.32 -2.19 5.60
CA VAL A 329 -26.37 -3.51 6.25
C VAL A 329 -27.41 -4.39 5.58
N HIS A 330 -28.65 -3.91 5.38
CA HIS A 330 -29.69 -4.70 4.70
C HIS A 330 -29.35 -5.08 3.27
N SER A 331 -28.57 -4.25 2.56
CA SER A 331 -28.08 -4.59 1.23
C SER A 331 -26.96 -5.63 1.28
N ILE A 332 -26.04 -5.51 2.24
CA ILE A 332 -24.87 -6.39 2.37
C ILE A 332 -25.26 -7.80 2.79
N VAL A 333 -26.17 -7.96 3.76
CA VAL A 333 -26.57 -9.28 4.28
C VAL A 333 -27.15 -10.19 3.19
N LYS A 334 -27.76 -9.64 2.15
CA LYS A 334 -28.27 -10.40 1.00
C LYS A 334 -27.17 -11.17 0.26
N TYR A 335 -25.95 -10.67 0.31
CA TYR A 335 -24.79 -11.27 -0.36
C TYR A 335 -24.11 -12.36 0.46
N LEU A 336 -24.52 -12.58 1.71
CA LEU A 336 -24.10 -13.76 2.45
C LEU A 336 -24.58 -15.04 1.78
N ASP A 337 -25.72 -15.01 1.08
CA ASP A 337 -26.26 -16.14 0.28
C ASP A 337 -25.63 -16.29 -1.12
N SER A 338 -24.72 -15.39 -1.49
CA SER A 338 -24.08 -15.45 -2.81
C SER A 338 -23.32 -16.75 -3.01
N THR A 339 -23.44 -17.34 -4.19
CA THR A 339 -22.62 -18.48 -4.62
C THR A 339 -21.23 -18.05 -5.12
N ALA A 340 -21.02 -16.74 -5.30
CA ALA A 340 -19.72 -16.18 -5.67
C ALA A 340 -18.89 -15.92 -4.40
N PRO A 341 -17.76 -16.64 -4.18
CA PRO A 341 -16.95 -16.50 -2.96
C PRO A 341 -16.48 -15.06 -2.70
N LEU A 342 -16.15 -14.34 -3.77
CA LEU A 342 -15.73 -12.93 -3.69
C LEU A 342 -16.80 -12.04 -3.02
N LEU A 343 -18.07 -12.23 -3.33
CA LEU A 343 -19.14 -11.40 -2.79
C LEU A 343 -19.51 -11.80 -1.35
N SER A 344 -19.49 -13.10 -1.04
CA SER A 344 -19.71 -13.58 0.35
C SER A 344 -18.58 -13.12 1.28
N ALA A 345 -17.32 -13.21 0.82
CA ALA A 345 -16.16 -12.71 1.56
C ALA A 345 -16.24 -11.20 1.76
N GLY A 346 -16.52 -10.45 0.69
CA GLY A 346 -16.73 -9.00 0.76
C GLY A 346 -17.86 -8.60 1.70
N ALA A 347 -18.97 -9.36 1.73
CA ALA A 347 -20.07 -9.13 2.68
C ALA A 347 -19.62 -9.32 4.13
N LEU A 348 -18.91 -10.41 4.43
CA LEU A 348 -18.35 -10.67 5.76
C LEU A 348 -17.37 -9.56 6.18
N GLN A 349 -16.49 -9.16 5.29
CA GLN A 349 -15.51 -8.09 5.53
C GLN A 349 -16.19 -6.74 5.76
N ALA A 350 -17.22 -6.41 4.97
CA ALA A 350 -17.99 -5.19 5.14
C ALA A 350 -18.74 -5.17 6.48
N LEU A 351 -19.40 -6.27 6.85
CA LEU A 351 -20.10 -6.39 8.13
C LEU A 351 -19.13 -6.29 9.32
N TYR A 352 -17.93 -6.88 9.21
CA TYR A 352 -16.87 -6.74 10.20
C TYR A 352 -16.51 -5.26 10.44
N PHE A 353 -16.21 -4.51 9.37
CA PHE A 353 -15.84 -3.10 9.48
C PHE A 353 -17.01 -2.24 9.97
N ILE A 354 -18.22 -2.52 9.49
CA ILE A 354 -19.41 -1.78 9.87
C ILE A 354 -19.73 -2.02 11.36
N LYS A 355 -19.70 -3.26 11.84
CA LYS A 355 -19.97 -3.58 13.24
C LYS A 355 -18.98 -2.92 14.19
N GLY A 356 -17.68 -2.95 13.86
CA GLY A 356 -16.62 -2.41 14.71
C GLY A 356 -16.40 -0.91 14.61
N GLY A 357 -16.84 -0.26 13.52
CA GLY A 357 -16.49 1.12 13.20
C GLY A 357 -17.61 2.15 13.28
N TYR A 358 -18.88 1.74 13.20
CA TYR A 358 -20.00 2.66 13.12
C TYR A 358 -20.69 2.88 14.48
N ASP A 359 -21.39 4.03 14.65
CA ASP A 359 -22.17 4.33 15.84
C ASP A 359 -23.59 3.74 15.72
N TRP A 360 -23.95 2.89 16.69
CA TRP A 360 -25.24 2.17 16.72
C TRP A 360 -26.28 2.77 17.68
N LYS A 361 -25.99 3.92 18.31
CA LYS A 361 -26.92 4.54 19.28
C LYS A 361 -28.30 4.79 18.69
N ALA A 362 -28.37 5.20 17.42
CA ALA A 362 -29.63 5.44 16.73
C ALA A 362 -30.36 4.14 16.30
N ASN A 363 -29.64 3.04 16.16
CA ASN A 363 -30.16 1.74 15.68
C ASN A 363 -29.57 0.57 16.47
N PRO A 364 -29.85 0.45 17.77
CA PRO A 364 -29.20 -0.52 18.68
C PRO A 364 -29.48 -1.98 18.32
N GLY A 365 -30.52 -2.28 17.54
CA GLY A 365 -30.83 -3.62 17.07
C GLY A 365 -29.98 -4.12 15.90
N MET A 366 -29.29 -3.23 15.18
CA MET A 366 -28.50 -3.61 14.00
C MET A 366 -27.34 -4.56 14.29
N PRO A 367 -26.54 -4.39 15.36
CA PRO A 367 -25.51 -5.36 15.71
C PRO A 367 -26.08 -6.78 15.92
N ALA A 368 -27.22 -6.92 16.59
CA ALA A 368 -27.87 -8.22 16.81
C ALA A 368 -28.40 -8.82 15.49
N LEU A 369 -28.94 -7.99 14.59
CA LEU A 369 -29.34 -8.44 13.25
C LEU A 369 -28.15 -9.02 12.50
N MET A 370 -27.04 -8.31 12.46
CA MET A 370 -25.80 -8.79 11.80
C MET A 370 -25.32 -10.10 12.41
N ASP A 371 -25.33 -10.23 13.76
CA ASP A 371 -24.91 -11.44 14.45
C ASP A 371 -25.80 -12.65 14.11
N ASN A 372 -27.11 -12.45 14.03
CA ASN A 372 -28.06 -13.49 13.66
C ASN A 372 -27.85 -13.95 12.21
N GLU A 373 -27.65 -13.01 11.28
CA GLU A 373 -27.37 -13.33 9.88
C GLU A 373 -26.05 -14.10 9.74
N ILE A 374 -25.00 -13.69 10.44
CA ILE A 374 -23.73 -14.42 10.44
C ILE A 374 -23.88 -15.80 11.05
N ALA A 375 -24.60 -15.94 12.17
CA ALA A 375 -24.85 -17.25 12.80
C ALA A 375 -25.56 -18.22 11.85
N ALA A 376 -26.56 -17.73 11.12
CA ALA A 376 -27.33 -18.54 10.17
C ALA A 376 -26.45 -19.11 9.04
N HIS A 377 -25.40 -18.37 8.61
CA HIS A 377 -24.56 -18.73 7.47
C HIS A 377 -23.22 -19.37 7.87
N ALA A 378 -22.77 -19.18 9.12
CA ALA A 378 -21.40 -19.54 9.55
C ALA A 378 -21.07 -21.02 9.34
N SER A 379 -21.99 -21.96 9.64
CA SER A 379 -21.74 -23.40 9.46
C SER A 379 -21.46 -23.73 8.00
N ARG A 380 -22.24 -23.20 7.07
CA ARG A 380 -22.04 -23.37 5.63
C ARG A 380 -20.67 -22.83 5.19
N PHE A 381 -20.30 -21.62 5.63
CA PHE A 381 -19.01 -21.02 5.31
C PHE A 381 -17.84 -21.85 5.84
N ILE A 382 -17.95 -22.36 7.08
CA ILE A 382 -16.94 -23.22 7.67
C ILE A 382 -16.77 -24.52 6.85
N GLU A 383 -17.83 -25.11 6.36
CA GLU A 383 -17.83 -26.34 5.56
C GLU A 383 -17.14 -26.16 4.20
N THR A 384 -17.18 -24.96 3.61
CA THR A 384 -16.48 -24.70 2.33
C THR A 384 -14.97 -24.84 2.42
N ARG A 385 -14.37 -24.63 3.60
CA ARG A 385 -12.90 -24.52 3.82
C ARG A 385 -12.22 -23.46 2.97
N ASP A 386 -12.98 -22.56 2.37
CA ASP A 386 -12.44 -21.47 1.53
C ASP A 386 -11.81 -20.41 2.43
N VAL A 387 -10.49 -20.25 2.30
CA VAL A 387 -9.68 -19.30 3.08
C VAL A 387 -10.16 -17.87 2.87
N THR A 388 -10.62 -17.54 1.67
CA THR A 388 -11.08 -16.17 1.34
C THR A 388 -12.36 -15.80 2.10
N ILE A 389 -13.20 -16.78 2.44
CA ILE A 389 -14.41 -16.62 3.23
C ILE A 389 -14.10 -16.77 4.73
N LEU A 390 -13.26 -17.76 5.10
CA LEU A 390 -12.98 -18.06 6.50
C LEU A 390 -12.22 -16.95 7.21
N GLN A 391 -11.35 -16.21 6.50
CA GLN A 391 -10.58 -15.13 7.09
C GLN A 391 -11.47 -13.98 7.58
N PRO A 392 -12.33 -13.34 6.77
CA PRO A 392 -13.25 -12.31 7.26
C PRO A 392 -14.30 -12.84 8.23
N LEU A 393 -14.73 -14.10 8.10
CA LEU A 393 -15.61 -14.73 9.09
C LEU A 393 -14.94 -14.78 10.46
N ALA A 394 -13.69 -15.25 10.56
CA ALA A 394 -12.97 -15.32 11.83
C ALA A 394 -12.82 -13.93 12.46
N LEU A 395 -12.50 -12.90 11.66
CA LEU A 395 -12.40 -11.51 12.13
C LEU A 395 -13.75 -11.03 12.72
N TYR A 396 -14.85 -11.27 12.00
CA TYR A 396 -16.19 -10.91 12.49
C TYR A 396 -16.53 -11.61 13.81
N LEU A 397 -16.32 -12.92 13.88
CA LEU A 397 -16.57 -13.71 15.07
C LEU A 397 -15.76 -13.21 16.28
N GLY A 398 -14.51 -12.80 16.06
CA GLY A 398 -13.64 -12.24 17.11
C GLY A 398 -14.18 -10.95 17.75
N ILE A 399 -14.86 -10.09 16.97
CA ILE A 399 -15.47 -8.85 17.49
C ILE A 399 -16.89 -9.06 18.02
N TRP A 400 -17.54 -10.14 17.66
CA TRP A 400 -18.89 -10.47 18.15
C TRP A 400 -18.89 -10.83 19.65
N LYS A 401 -17.86 -11.54 20.14
CA LYS A 401 -17.59 -11.82 21.57
C LYS A 401 -18.75 -12.55 22.29
N SER A 402 -19.34 -13.57 21.67
CA SER A 402 -20.38 -14.42 22.26
C SER A 402 -19.91 -15.88 22.40
N ASP A 403 -20.61 -16.68 23.17
CA ASP A 403 -20.37 -18.15 23.24
C ASP A 403 -20.51 -18.78 21.85
N THR A 404 -21.52 -18.35 21.07
CA THR A 404 -21.73 -18.83 19.70
C THR A 404 -20.52 -18.52 18.81
N SER A 405 -20.02 -17.27 18.83
CA SER A 405 -18.86 -16.90 18.03
C SER A 405 -17.60 -17.64 18.46
N ARG A 406 -17.43 -17.87 19.76
CA ARG A 406 -16.35 -18.67 20.33
C ARG A 406 -16.35 -20.10 19.79
N ASP A 407 -17.50 -20.78 19.83
CA ASP A 407 -17.63 -22.15 19.35
C ASP A 407 -17.40 -22.28 17.84
N LEU A 408 -17.86 -21.30 17.07
CA LEU A 408 -17.59 -21.22 15.62
C LEU A 408 -16.10 -21.00 15.32
N LEU A 409 -15.40 -20.16 16.08
CA LEU A 409 -13.94 -19.98 15.95
C LEU A 409 -13.19 -21.26 16.25
N TRP A 410 -13.59 -22.02 17.29
CA TRP A 410 -12.98 -23.31 17.56
C TRP A 410 -13.17 -24.31 16.42
N ARG A 411 -14.35 -24.31 15.78
CA ARG A 411 -14.58 -25.14 14.58
C ARG A 411 -13.62 -24.78 13.44
N ILE A 412 -13.35 -23.48 13.22
CA ILE A 412 -12.35 -23.02 12.21
C ILE A 412 -10.95 -23.52 12.59
N VAL A 413 -10.55 -23.43 13.88
CA VAL A 413 -9.26 -23.92 14.37
C VAL A 413 -9.09 -25.42 14.10
N GLU A 414 -10.13 -26.22 14.38
CA GLU A 414 -10.13 -27.68 14.21
C GLU A 414 -10.02 -28.14 12.77
N GLN A 415 -10.49 -27.35 11.82
CA GLN A 415 -10.37 -27.67 10.41
C GLN A 415 -8.92 -27.67 9.89
N GLY A 416 -8.00 -27.02 10.61
CA GLY A 416 -6.59 -27.05 10.29
C GLY A 416 -6.18 -26.31 9.01
N THR A 417 -7.01 -25.36 8.53
CA THR A 417 -6.71 -24.51 7.39
C THR A 417 -5.64 -23.46 7.75
N THR A 418 -5.14 -22.73 6.75
CA THR A 418 -4.19 -21.61 6.96
C THR A 418 -4.78 -20.47 7.79
N VAL A 419 -6.11 -20.42 7.97
CA VAL A 419 -6.81 -19.43 8.82
C VAL A 419 -6.74 -19.78 10.31
N ARG A 420 -6.23 -20.97 10.68
CA ARG A 420 -6.13 -21.41 12.09
C ARG A 420 -5.46 -20.34 12.98
N GLY A 421 -4.32 -19.80 12.57
CA GLY A 421 -3.60 -18.78 13.34
C GLY A 421 -4.46 -17.55 13.60
N GLN A 422 -5.15 -17.07 12.56
CA GLN A 422 -6.07 -15.94 12.68
C GLN A 422 -7.23 -16.25 13.64
N ALA A 423 -7.82 -17.43 13.55
CA ALA A 423 -8.92 -17.83 14.44
C ALA A 423 -8.46 -17.92 15.90
N LEU A 424 -7.24 -18.43 16.17
CA LEU A 424 -6.65 -18.43 17.51
C LEU A 424 -6.45 -17.01 18.05
N ILE A 425 -5.98 -16.07 17.22
CA ILE A 425 -5.87 -14.66 17.60
C ILE A 425 -7.26 -14.09 17.92
N CYS A 426 -8.28 -14.37 17.10
CA CYS A 426 -9.65 -13.91 17.33
C CYS A 426 -10.26 -14.47 18.64
N LEU A 427 -9.93 -15.71 19.03
CA LEU A 427 -10.30 -16.25 20.34
C LEU A 427 -9.68 -15.46 21.49
N THR A 428 -8.42 -14.98 21.35
CA THR A 428 -7.83 -14.10 22.37
C THR A 428 -8.56 -12.74 22.47
N TRP A 429 -9.17 -12.24 21.39
CA TRP A 429 -9.96 -11.00 21.45
C TRP A 429 -11.27 -11.19 22.23
N ILE A 430 -11.86 -12.39 22.20
CA ILE A 430 -12.99 -12.73 23.06
C ILE A 430 -12.53 -12.71 24.51
N GLY A 431 -11.35 -13.25 24.82
CA GLY A 431 -10.71 -13.17 26.12
C GLY A 431 -11.38 -14.07 27.18
N ASP A 432 -12.03 -15.18 26.78
CA ASP A 432 -12.66 -16.11 27.72
C ASP A 432 -11.57 -16.95 28.41
N PRO A 433 -11.47 -16.88 29.75
CA PRO A 433 -10.48 -17.69 30.51
C PRO A 433 -10.61 -19.20 30.30
N ARG A 434 -11.78 -19.71 29.96
CA ARG A 434 -12.02 -21.12 29.66
C ARG A 434 -11.20 -21.62 28.48
N ASP A 435 -10.82 -20.75 27.59
CA ASP A 435 -10.06 -21.09 26.37
C ASP A 435 -8.56 -21.19 26.60
N LEU A 436 -8.02 -20.59 27.66
CA LEU A 436 -6.59 -20.45 27.86
C LEU A 436 -5.82 -21.79 27.83
N PRO A 437 -6.23 -22.86 28.49
CA PRO A 437 -5.54 -24.16 28.40
C PRO A 437 -5.52 -24.71 26.97
N ARG A 438 -6.63 -24.56 26.24
CA ARG A 438 -6.77 -25.05 24.89
C ARG A 438 -5.95 -24.18 23.90
N LEU A 439 -5.97 -22.85 24.04
CA LEU A 439 -5.11 -21.92 23.28
C LEU A 439 -3.65 -22.27 23.49
N GLY A 440 -3.22 -22.52 24.73
CA GLY A 440 -1.87 -22.94 25.05
C GLY A 440 -1.42 -24.22 24.34
N SER A 441 -2.32 -25.20 24.16
CA SER A 441 -2.00 -26.44 23.45
C SER A 441 -1.74 -26.25 21.95
N TYR A 442 -2.36 -25.24 21.33
CA TYR A 442 -2.15 -24.87 19.93
C TYR A 442 -1.02 -23.83 19.71
N ASN A 443 -0.57 -23.21 20.80
CA ASN A 443 0.42 -22.14 20.70
C ASN A 443 1.80 -22.68 20.30
N THR A 444 2.34 -22.15 19.20
CA THR A 444 3.71 -22.40 18.68
C THR A 444 4.65 -21.23 18.94
N GLY A 445 4.21 -20.19 19.67
CA GLY A 445 4.88 -18.92 19.88
C GLY A 445 4.30 -17.77 19.03
N GLU A 446 3.51 -18.09 18.02
CA GLU A 446 2.95 -17.09 17.09
C GLU A 446 1.89 -16.18 17.74
N ILE A 447 1.18 -16.69 18.76
CA ILE A 447 0.13 -15.95 19.46
C ILE A 447 0.54 -15.46 20.86
N ASP A 448 1.80 -15.63 21.25
CA ASP A 448 2.29 -15.25 22.60
C ASP A 448 1.93 -13.81 22.97
N TYR A 449 2.15 -12.87 22.04
CA TYR A 449 1.78 -11.47 22.26
C TYR A 449 0.29 -11.30 22.58
N HIS A 450 -0.58 -11.95 21.82
CA HIS A 450 -2.03 -11.86 22.00
C HIS A 450 -2.51 -12.55 23.27
N LEU A 451 -1.91 -13.69 23.64
CA LEU A 451 -2.18 -14.37 24.91
C LEU A 451 -1.81 -13.47 26.11
N ASN A 452 -0.62 -12.86 26.07
CA ASN A 452 -0.18 -11.96 27.13
C ASN A 452 -1.09 -10.72 27.23
N LEU A 453 -1.47 -10.14 26.11
CA LEU A 453 -2.37 -8.98 26.05
C LEU A 453 -3.76 -9.30 26.61
N ALA A 454 -4.31 -10.47 26.28
CA ALA A 454 -5.67 -10.85 26.66
C ALA A 454 -5.78 -11.34 28.11
N TYR A 455 -4.77 -12.08 28.60
CA TYR A 455 -4.85 -12.83 29.85
C TYR A 455 -3.78 -12.42 30.89
N GLY A 456 -2.86 -11.52 30.53
CA GLY A 456 -1.82 -11.03 31.44
C GLY A 456 -1.00 -12.15 32.07
N ALA A 457 -0.79 -12.09 33.40
CA ALA A 457 0.00 -13.09 34.14
C ALA A 457 -0.53 -14.52 34.01
N ALA A 458 -1.83 -14.73 33.79
CA ALA A 458 -2.43 -16.05 33.61
C ALA A 458 -1.93 -16.75 32.34
N ALA A 459 -1.47 -16.01 31.33
CA ALA A 459 -0.90 -16.56 30.10
C ALA A 459 0.49 -17.20 30.32
N GLY A 460 1.22 -16.83 31.37
CA GLY A 460 2.62 -17.25 31.59
C GLY A 460 2.92 -18.72 31.32
N PRO A 461 2.15 -19.69 31.88
CA PRO A 461 2.36 -21.13 31.65
C PRO A 461 2.21 -21.57 30.19
N TYR A 462 1.55 -20.77 29.37
CA TYR A 462 1.17 -21.10 27.98
C TYR A 462 1.99 -20.36 26.91
N LEU A 463 2.88 -19.45 27.31
CA LEU A 463 3.77 -18.73 26.40
C LEU A 463 4.94 -19.63 25.96
N LYS A 464 5.28 -19.62 24.67
CA LYS A 464 6.31 -20.47 24.05
C LYS A 464 7.50 -19.71 23.50
N GLY A 465 7.35 -18.42 23.20
CA GLY A 465 8.38 -17.58 22.59
C GLY A 465 9.33 -16.88 23.56
N GLN A 466 9.18 -17.07 24.88
CA GLN A 466 9.99 -16.43 25.91
C GLN A 466 11.12 -17.33 26.49
N LYS A 467 11.61 -18.29 25.75
CA LYS A 467 12.76 -19.12 26.17
C LYS A 467 14.05 -18.60 25.52
#